data_798cd40d5084f55414a33c6c490b2391
#
_entry.id   798cd40d5084f55414a33c6c490b2391
#
_cell.length_a   1.000
_cell.length_b   1.000
_cell.length_c   1.000
_cell.angle_alpha   90.00
_cell.angle_beta   90.00
_cell.angle_gamma   90.00
#
_symmetry.space_group_name_H-M   'P 1'
#
loop_
_entity.id
_entity.type
_entity.pdbx_description
1 polymer ?
#
loop_
_entity_poly.entity_id
_entity_poly.type
_entity_poly.pdbx_seq_one_letter_code
_entity_poly.pdbx_strand_id
1 'polypeptide(L)'
;MSAPHTDVEQVEAANTAFYEALENGDFEAVSSLWLTPADLGVDEEYHDPADSGVISCVHPGWPVLTGRGEVLRSYALIMANTDYIQFFLTDVHVSVTGDTALVTCTENILSGGPAPEGSQELGPLVGQLVVATNVFRRTRDGWKLWSHHASPVLSEADEDEDEDTPS
;
A
#
# COMPACT_ATOMS: atom_id res chain seq x y z
N MET A 1 32.92 -1.66 -10.40
CA MET A 1 32.05 -0.57 -9.93
C MET A 1 30.70 -0.70 -10.61
N SER A 2 29.66 -0.98 -9.84
CA SER A 2 28.32 -1.09 -10.40
C SER A 2 27.78 0.29 -10.74
N ALA A 3 27.03 0.41 -11.82
CA ALA A 3 26.35 1.65 -12.15
C ALA A 3 25.30 1.97 -11.07
N PRO A 4 25.07 3.26 -10.78
CA PRO A 4 24.00 3.61 -9.84
C PRO A 4 22.65 3.15 -10.39
N HIS A 5 21.77 2.73 -9.49
CA HIS A 5 20.43 2.37 -9.88
C HIS A 5 19.69 3.58 -10.44
N THR A 6 18.88 3.35 -11.48
CA THR A 6 18.03 4.40 -12.02
C THR A 6 16.94 4.76 -11.02
N ASP A 7 16.33 5.92 -11.21
CA ASP A 7 15.20 6.33 -10.38
C ASP A 7 14.06 5.32 -10.47
N VAL A 8 13.79 4.80 -11.65
CA VAL A 8 12.74 3.77 -11.84
C VAL A 8 13.05 2.53 -11.01
N GLU A 9 14.31 2.05 -11.06
CA GLU A 9 14.70 0.87 -10.28
C GLU A 9 14.58 1.12 -8.77
N GLN A 10 14.94 2.32 -8.31
CA GLN A 10 14.83 2.69 -6.91
C GLN A 10 13.36 2.74 -6.46
N VAL A 11 12.47 3.26 -7.29
CA VAL A 11 11.05 3.32 -6.99
C VAL A 11 10.45 1.91 -7.00
N GLU A 12 10.84 1.07 -7.95
CA GLU A 12 10.42 -0.33 -7.95
C GLU A 12 10.83 -1.04 -6.66
N ALA A 13 12.06 -0.80 -6.21
CA ALA A 13 12.55 -1.37 -4.96
C ALA A 13 11.77 -0.87 -3.76
N ALA A 14 11.43 0.42 -3.72
CA ALA A 14 10.64 0.99 -2.63
C ALA A 14 9.22 0.41 -2.62
N ASN A 15 8.63 0.24 -3.80
CA ASN A 15 7.30 -0.36 -3.94
C ASN A 15 7.30 -1.81 -3.44
N THR A 16 8.30 -2.59 -3.84
CA THR A 16 8.45 -3.97 -3.38
C THR A 16 8.64 -4.04 -1.87
N ALA A 17 9.48 -3.15 -1.33
CA ALA A 17 9.74 -3.11 0.11
C ALA A 17 8.46 -2.84 0.92
N PHE A 18 7.58 -2.00 0.40
CA PHE A 18 6.30 -1.71 1.05
C PHE A 18 5.46 -2.99 1.18
N TYR A 19 5.30 -3.74 0.09
CA TYR A 19 4.50 -4.97 0.13
C TYR A 19 5.17 -6.06 0.97
N GLU A 20 6.50 -6.16 0.92
CA GLU A 20 7.23 -7.11 1.76
C GLU A 20 7.04 -6.80 3.25
N ALA A 21 7.05 -5.53 3.62
CA ALA A 21 6.81 -5.12 5.00
C ALA A 21 5.40 -5.53 5.46
N LEU A 22 4.41 -5.40 4.58
CA LEU A 22 3.06 -5.84 4.88
C LEU A 22 2.98 -7.35 5.03
N GLU A 23 3.64 -8.10 4.15
CA GLU A 23 3.66 -9.56 4.21
C GLU A 23 4.29 -10.07 5.50
N ASN A 24 5.33 -9.38 5.95
CA ASN A 24 6.07 -9.76 7.16
C ASN A 24 5.44 -9.24 8.45
N GLY A 25 4.38 -8.44 8.36
CA GLY A 25 3.78 -7.83 9.54
C GLY A 25 4.73 -6.88 10.24
N ASP A 26 5.66 -6.27 9.51
CA ASP A 26 6.70 -5.41 10.05
C ASP A 26 6.21 -3.97 10.10
N PHE A 27 5.56 -3.62 11.19
CA PHE A 27 4.96 -2.30 11.37
C PHE A 27 6.00 -1.18 11.33
N GLU A 28 7.17 -1.40 11.92
CA GLU A 28 8.22 -0.37 11.90
C GLU A 28 8.70 -0.09 10.48
N ALA A 29 8.85 -1.14 9.67
CA ALA A 29 9.23 -0.97 8.27
C ALA A 29 8.14 -0.21 7.50
N VAL A 30 6.88 -0.54 7.70
CA VAL A 30 5.76 0.18 7.08
C VAL A 30 5.81 1.66 7.47
N SER A 31 5.96 1.93 8.77
CA SER A 31 6.02 3.30 9.27
C SER A 31 7.16 4.09 8.64
N SER A 32 8.32 3.47 8.46
CA SER A 32 9.48 4.15 7.90
C SER A 32 9.38 4.41 6.39
N LEU A 33 8.51 3.68 5.71
CA LEU A 33 8.30 3.84 4.26
C LEU A 33 7.35 4.98 3.91
N TRP A 34 6.58 5.46 4.86
CA TRP A 34 5.65 6.56 4.66
C TRP A 34 6.32 7.90 4.92
N LEU A 35 5.98 8.87 4.08
CA LEU A 35 6.51 10.22 4.15
C LEU A 35 6.18 10.90 5.49
N THR A 36 7.11 11.69 5.98
CA THR A 36 6.92 12.49 7.20
C THR A 36 6.93 13.97 6.84
N PRO A 37 6.38 14.86 7.69
CA PRO A 37 6.52 16.31 7.47
C PRO A 37 7.98 16.75 7.37
N ALA A 38 8.86 16.15 8.16
CA ALA A 38 10.30 16.47 8.12
C ALA A 38 10.91 16.14 6.76
N ASP A 39 10.46 15.08 6.10
CA ASP A 39 10.92 14.72 4.76
C ASP A 39 10.64 15.83 3.73
N LEU A 40 9.61 16.64 3.97
CA LEU A 40 9.24 17.75 3.11
C LEU A 40 9.80 19.08 3.59
N GLY A 41 10.64 19.06 4.63
CA GLY A 41 11.20 20.29 5.20
C GLY A 41 10.22 21.07 6.05
N VAL A 42 9.10 20.48 6.43
CA VAL A 42 8.13 21.14 7.30
C VAL A 42 8.55 20.91 8.76
N ASP A 43 8.65 22.00 9.52
CA ASP A 43 9.02 21.94 10.92
C ASP A 43 7.84 21.42 11.73
N GLU A 44 8.08 20.38 12.52
CA GLU A 44 7.05 19.78 13.37
C GLU A 44 6.44 20.77 14.37
N GLU A 45 7.20 21.78 14.77
CA GLU A 45 6.70 22.83 15.66
C GLU A 45 5.56 23.65 15.05
N TYR A 46 5.57 23.76 13.73
CA TYR A 46 4.57 24.53 12.99
C TYR A 46 3.52 23.66 12.33
N HIS A 47 3.64 22.36 12.51
CA HIS A 47 2.68 21.40 11.93
C HIS A 47 1.58 21.14 12.94
N ASP A 48 0.34 21.49 12.59
CA ASP A 48 -0.80 21.15 13.41
C ASP A 48 -0.98 19.63 13.42
N PRO A 49 -0.92 18.97 14.61
CA PRO A 49 -1.16 17.52 14.66
C PRO A 49 -2.54 17.12 14.12
N ALA A 50 -3.48 18.05 14.12
CA ALA A 50 -4.80 17.81 13.53
C ALA A 50 -4.80 18.02 12.01
N ASP A 51 -3.76 18.68 11.47
CA ASP A 51 -3.61 18.81 10.03
C ASP A 51 -2.97 17.54 9.50
N SER A 52 -3.78 16.71 8.94
CA SER A 52 -3.41 15.38 8.49
C SER A 52 -2.85 15.37 7.07
N GLY A 53 -2.50 16.53 6.52
CA GLY A 53 -2.36 16.74 5.09
C GLY A 53 -1.14 16.15 4.39
N VAL A 54 -0.21 15.48 5.08
CA VAL A 54 1.02 15.02 4.43
C VAL A 54 0.81 13.76 3.60
N ILE A 55 0.14 12.76 4.12
CA ILE A 55 -0.07 11.50 3.41
C ILE A 55 -1.54 11.12 3.40
N SER A 56 -1.90 10.30 2.41
CA SER A 56 -3.25 9.75 2.33
C SER A 56 -3.19 8.28 1.96
N CYS A 57 -4.18 7.53 2.40
CA CYS A 57 -4.27 6.10 2.14
C CYS A 57 -5.73 5.69 2.00
N VAL A 58 -6.01 4.87 0.99
CA VAL A 58 -7.31 4.23 0.83
C VAL A 58 -7.08 2.74 0.70
N HIS A 59 -7.53 1.98 1.69
CA HIS A 59 -7.52 0.52 1.61
C HIS A 59 -8.74 0.05 0.80
N PRO A 60 -8.70 -1.14 0.20
CA PRO A 60 -9.83 -1.62 -0.59
C PRO A 60 -11.12 -1.64 0.24
N GLY A 61 -12.11 -0.87 -0.20
CA GLY A 61 -13.39 -0.77 0.49
C GLY A 61 -13.43 0.19 1.67
N TRP A 62 -12.33 0.87 1.99
CA TRP A 62 -12.26 1.81 3.11
C TRP A 62 -12.49 3.25 2.65
N PRO A 63 -12.92 4.12 3.55
CA PRO A 63 -12.89 5.56 3.25
C PRO A 63 -11.45 6.07 3.21
N VAL A 64 -11.26 7.30 2.72
CA VAL A 64 -9.94 7.89 2.67
C VAL A 64 -9.44 8.22 4.08
N LEU A 65 -8.18 7.86 4.34
CA LEU A 65 -7.48 8.17 5.58
C LEU A 65 -6.42 9.21 5.27
N THR A 66 -6.26 10.20 6.12
CA THR A 66 -5.29 11.27 5.93
C THR A 66 -4.42 11.43 7.16
N GLY A 67 -3.12 11.66 6.92
CA GLY A 67 -2.15 11.86 7.98
C GLY A 67 -1.60 10.57 8.56
N ARG A 68 -0.40 10.67 9.14
CA ARG A 68 0.33 9.50 9.62
C ARG A 68 -0.41 8.79 10.76
N GLY A 69 -1.05 9.54 11.64
CA GLY A 69 -1.77 8.92 12.76
C GLY A 69 -2.86 7.96 12.30
N GLU A 70 -3.73 8.41 11.42
CA GLU A 70 -4.81 7.58 10.90
C GLU A 70 -4.29 6.44 10.05
N VAL A 71 -3.34 6.73 9.17
CA VAL A 71 -2.80 5.73 8.23
C VAL A 71 -2.08 4.62 8.98
N LEU A 72 -1.17 4.97 9.90
CA LEU A 72 -0.42 3.97 10.64
C LEU A 72 -1.31 3.16 11.59
N ARG A 73 -2.32 3.80 12.18
CA ARG A 73 -3.28 3.07 13.03
C ARG A 73 -4.05 2.03 12.21
N SER A 74 -4.39 2.36 10.96
CA SER A 74 -5.09 1.41 10.08
C SER A 74 -4.22 0.20 9.78
N TYR A 75 -2.93 0.39 9.52
CA TYR A 75 -2.02 -0.73 9.27
C TYR A 75 -1.84 -1.59 10.51
N ALA A 76 -1.73 -0.98 11.67
CA ALA A 76 -1.63 -1.72 12.93
C ALA A 76 -2.87 -2.60 13.14
N LEU A 77 -4.05 -2.06 12.85
CA LEU A 77 -5.30 -2.80 12.96
C LEU A 77 -5.37 -3.95 11.96
N ILE A 78 -4.99 -3.70 10.71
CA ILE A 78 -4.99 -4.73 9.67
C ILE A 78 -4.02 -5.84 10.05
N MET A 79 -2.82 -5.51 10.51
CA MET A 79 -1.82 -6.49 10.93
C MET A 79 -2.29 -7.32 12.12
N ALA A 80 -2.99 -6.70 13.07
CA ALA A 80 -3.52 -7.39 14.24
C ALA A 80 -4.61 -8.41 13.86
N ASN A 81 -5.31 -8.19 12.76
CA ASN A 81 -6.42 -9.03 12.32
C ASN A 81 -6.06 -9.96 11.15
N THR A 82 -4.80 -9.98 10.73
CA THR A 82 -4.36 -10.76 9.58
C THR A 82 -3.17 -11.63 10.00
N ASP A 83 -3.36 -12.95 10.03
CA ASP A 83 -2.29 -13.88 10.39
C ASP A 83 -1.41 -14.24 9.21
N TYR A 84 -1.95 -14.15 7.99
CA TYR A 84 -1.23 -14.47 6.77
C TYR A 84 -1.68 -13.53 5.66
N ILE A 85 -0.72 -12.95 4.96
CA ILE A 85 -1.02 -12.17 3.76
C ILE A 85 0.17 -12.27 2.81
N GLN A 86 -0.14 -12.43 1.53
CA GLN A 86 0.86 -12.46 0.48
C GLN A 86 0.35 -11.66 -0.71
N PHE A 87 1.24 -10.87 -1.29
CA PHE A 87 0.95 -10.03 -2.46
C PHE A 87 1.73 -10.54 -3.65
N PHE A 88 1.01 -10.79 -4.74
CA PHE A 88 1.64 -11.08 -6.03
C PHE A 88 1.32 -9.90 -6.94
N LEU A 89 2.33 -9.09 -7.23
CA LEU A 89 2.15 -7.89 -8.03
C LEU A 89 2.28 -8.21 -9.51
N THR A 90 1.34 -7.72 -10.30
CA THR A 90 1.36 -7.82 -11.76
C THR A 90 1.06 -6.46 -12.35
N ASP A 91 1.37 -6.29 -13.64
CA ASP A 91 1.13 -5.05 -14.38
C ASP A 91 1.70 -3.83 -13.67
N VAL A 92 2.94 -3.96 -13.18
CA VAL A 92 3.61 -2.87 -12.46
C VAL A 92 4.17 -1.87 -13.47
N HIS A 93 3.71 -0.62 -13.37
CA HIS A 93 4.19 0.48 -14.20
C HIS A 93 4.69 1.61 -13.33
N VAL A 94 5.90 2.07 -13.61
CA VAL A 94 6.56 3.14 -12.84
C VAL A 94 6.81 4.33 -13.76
N SER A 95 6.45 5.52 -13.31
CA SER A 95 6.72 6.77 -14.01
C SER A 95 7.33 7.76 -13.02
N VAL A 96 8.49 8.30 -13.36
CA VAL A 96 9.21 9.24 -12.48
C VAL A 96 9.27 10.60 -13.15
N THR A 97 8.90 11.64 -12.44
CA THR A 97 9.00 13.02 -12.89
C THR A 97 9.58 13.87 -11.75
N GLY A 98 10.84 14.29 -11.88
CA GLY A 98 11.51 15.04 -10.82
C GLY A 98 11.58 14.24 -9.52
N ASP A 99 11.02 14.79 -8.47
CA ASP A 99 11.03 14.19 -7.14
C ASP A 99 9.77 13.40 -6.81
N THR A 100 8.92 13.15 -7.80
CA THR A 100 7.67 12.42 -7.63
C THR A 100 7.65 11.22 -8.55
N ALA A 101 7.15 10.11 -8.04
CA ALA A 101 6.99 8.90 -8.82
C ALA A 101 5.58 8.34 -8.66
N LEU A 102 5.07 7.79 -9.75
CA LEU A 102 3.77 7.17 -9.80
C LEU A 102 3.96 5.69 -10.11
N VAL A 103 3.41 4.83 -9.28
CA VAL A 103 3.38 3.39 -9.53
C VAL A 103 1.94 2.94 -9.60
N THR A 104 1.58 2.25 -10.67
CA THR A 104 0.30 1.54 -10.73
C THR A 104 0.59 0.07 -10.85
N CYS A 105 -0.22 -0.75 -10.19
CA CYS A 105 -0.04 -2.20 -10.24
C CYS A 105 -1.34 -2.91 -9.87
N THR A 106 -1.36 -4.20 -10.17
CA THR A 106 -2.42 -5.09 -9.71
C THR A 106 -1.89 -5.88 -8.54
N GLU A 107 -2.63 -5.85 -7.44
CA GLU A 107 -2.31 -6.63 -6.24
C GLU A 107 -3.17 -7.89 -6.27
N ASN A 108 -2.53 -9.03 -6.45
CA ASN A 108 -3.18 -10.33 -6.29
C ASN A 108 -2.92 -10.76 -4.85
N ILE A 109 -3.92 -10.67 -4.01
CA ILE A 109 -3.76 -10.81 -2.56
C ILE A 109 -4.32 -12.16 -2.12
N LEU A 110 -3.52 -12.90 -1.35
CA LEU A 110 -3.95 -14.10 -0.67
C LEU A 110 -3.81 -13.85 0.82
N SER A 111 -4.89 -13.96 1.57
CA SER A 111 -4.86 -13.66 3.00
C SER A 111 -5.66 -14.66 3.80
N GLY A 112 -5.32 -14.78 5.08
CA GLY A 112 -6.04 -15.59 6.03
C GLY A 112 -6.03 -14.97 7.41
N GLY A 113 -7.15 -15.08 8.10
CA GLY A 113 -7.27 -14.60 9.46
C GLY A 113 -6.82 -15.66 10.47
N PRO A 114 -7.10 -15.42 11.75
CA PRO A 114 -6.73 -16.36 12.81
C PRO A 114 -7.33 -17.75 12.59
N ALA A 115 -6.60 -18.77 13.01
CA ALA A 115 -7.08 -20.14 12.97
C ALA A 115 -8.38 -20.27 13.78
N PRO A 116 -9.31 -21.13 13.33
CA PRO A 116 -10.51 -21.40 14.13
C PRO A 116 -10.15 -21.91 15.52
N GLU A 117 -10.97 -21.58 16.50
CA GLU A 117 -10.77 -22.03 17.86
C GLU A 117 -10.62 -23.55 17.93
N GLY A 118 -9.56 -24.01 18.59
CA GLY A 118 -9.27 -25.43 18.71
C GLY A 118 -8.49 -26.02 17.55
N SER A 119 -8.17 -25.23 16.53
CA SER A 119 -7.38 -25.67 15.38
C SER A 119 -6.01 -24.99 15.40
N GLN A 120 -4.98 -25.71 14.90
CA GLN A 120 -3.65 -25.14 14.70
C GLN A 120 -3.41 -24.72 13.26
N GLU A 121 -4.39 -24.93 12.41
CA GLU A 121 -4.31 -24.56 11.00
C GLU A 121 -4.79 -23.13 10.80
N LEU A 122 -4.23 -22.44 9.79
CA LEU A 122 -4.71 -21.12 9.41
C LEU A 122 -6.20 -21.17 9.08
N GLY A 123 -6.90 -20.05 9.31
CA GLY A 123 -8.26 -19.91 8.85
C GLY A 123 -8.33 -19.98 7.32
N PRO A 124 -9.54 -19.97 6.76
CA PRO A 124 -9.70 -20.06 5.31
C PRO A 124 -8.91 -18.96 4.60
N LEU A 125 -8.22 -19.34 3.51
CA LEU A 125 -7.52 -18.38 2.68
C LEU A 125 -8.49 -17.74 1.70
N VAL A 126 -8.38 -16.42 1.56
CA VAL A 126 -9.22 -15.62 0.68
C VAL A 126 -8.35 -14.95 -0.36
N GLY A 127 -8.72 -15.09 -1.63
CA GLY A 127 -8.07 -14.37 -2.72
C GLY A 127 -8.82 -13.09 -3.03
N GLN A 128 -8.08 -12.04 -3.33
CA GLN A 128 -8.65 -10.75 -3.68
C GLN A 128 -7.84 -10.11 -4.80
N LEU A 129 -8.53 -9.53 -5.78
CA LEU A 129 -7.89 -8.81 -6.88
C LEU A 129 -8.14 -7.33 -6.68
N VAL A 130 -7.05 -6.57 -6.63
CA VAL A 130 -7.06 -5.15 -6.29
C VAL A 130 -6.17 -4.40 -7.26
N VAL A 131 -6.58 -3.21 -7.66
CA VAL A 131 -5.69 -2.28 -8.38
C VAL A 131 -5.24 -1.20 -7.43
N ALA A 132 -3.96 -0.83 -7.54
CA ALA A 132 -3.37 0.14 -6.63
C ALA A 132 -2.63 1.23 -7.39
N THR A 133 -2.71 2.44 -6.85
CA THR A 133 -1.90 3.57 -7.28
C THR A 133 -1.09 4.02 -6.07
N ASN A 134 0.23 3.98 -6.21
CA ASN A 134 1.17 4.39 -5.16
C ASN A 134 1.96 5.59 -5.66
N VAL A 135 1.94 6.67 -4.88
CA VAL A 135 2.69 7.87 -5.21
C VAL A 135 3.84 7.99 -4.21
N PHE A 136 5.04 8.13 -4.76
CA PHE A 136 6.27 8.25 -3.96
C PHE A 136 6.86 9.63 -4.13
N ARG A 137 7.54 10.09 -3.09
CA ARG A 137 8.29 11.34 -3.09
C ARG A 137 9.74 11.04 -2.77
N ARG A 138 10.67 11.64 -3.53
CA ARG A 138 12.11 11.54 -3.25
C ARG A 138 12.42 12.32 -1.98
N THR A 139 13.13 11.69 -1.06
CA THR A 139 13.59 12.32 0.17
C THR A 139 15.10 12.10 0.33
N ARG A 140 15.68 12.70 1.35
CA ARG A 140 17.07 12.47 1.69
C ARG A 140 17.36 10.98 1.95
N ASP A 141 16.38 10.26 2.49
CA ASP A 141 16.51 8.86 2.87
C ASP A 141 15.94 7.90 1.83
N GLY A 142 15.72 8.36 0.61
CA GLY A 142 15.17 7.57 -0.48
C GLY A 142 13.73 7.92 -0.79
N TRP A 143 13.09 7.06 -1.54
CA TRP A 143 11.70 7.27 -1.95
C TRP A 143 10.75 6.83 -0.85
N LYS A 144 9.79 7.71 -0.50
CA LYS A 144 8.80 7.45 0.55
C LYS A 144 7.40 7.55 -0.03
N LEU A 145 6.49 6.76 0.51
CA LEU A 145 5.09 6.79 0.09
C LEU A 145 4.42 8.09 0.51
N TRP A 146 3.82 8.75 -0.45
CA TRP A 146 3.00 9.95 -0.24
C TRP A 146 1.52 9.58 -0.22
N SER A 147 1.12 8.66 -1.13
CA SER A 147 -0.26 8.20 -1.19
C SER A 147 -0.31 6.74 -1.66
N HIS A 148 -1.21 6.00 -1.08
CA HIS A 148 -1.55 4.65 -1.50
C HIS A 148 -3.07 4.59 -1.65
N HIS A 149 -3.53 4.22 -2.84
CA HIS A 149 -4.97 4.08 -3.10
C HIS A 149 -5.20 2.73 -3.77
N ALA A 150 -5.96 1.89 -3.09
CA ALA A 150 -6.26 0.56 -3.59
C ALA A 150 -7.77 0.34 -3.64
N SER A 151 -8.23 -0.30 -4.70
CA SER A 151 -9.65 -0.60 -4.86
C SER A 151 -9.84 -1.99 -5.47
N PRO A 152 -10.92 -2.68 -5.07
CA PRO A 152 -11.19 -4.00 -5.63
C PRO A 152 -11.52 -3.90 -7.12
N VAL A 153 -11.06 -4.90 -7.87
CA VAL A 153 -11.45 -5.04 -9.26
C VAL A 153 -12.77 -5.81 -9.30
N LEU A 154 -13.74 -5.30 -10.05
CA LEU A 154 -14.98 -6.02 -10.26
C LEU A 154 -14.67 -7.28 -11.05
N SER A 155 -15.26 -8.41 -10.66
CA SER A 155 -14.98 -9.67 -11.31
C SER A 155 -15.53 -9.66 -12.74
N GLU A 156 -14.86 -10.38 -13.65
CA GLU A 156 -15.32 -10.54 -15.02
C GLU A 156 -16.70 -11.21 -15.06
N ALA A 157 -17.00 -12.08 -14.11
CA ALA A 157 -18.29 -12.71 -14.00
C ALA A 157 -19.42 -11.71 -13.77
N ASP A 158 -19.18 -10.67 -12.96
CA ASP A 158 -20.15 -9.61 -12.72
C ASP A 158 -20.34 -8.76 -13.98
N GLU A 159 -19.25 -8.46 -14.69
CA GLU A 159 -19.32 -7.72 -15.97
C GLU A 159 -20.02 -8.53 -17.05
N ASP A 160 -19.75 -9.82 -17.14
CA ASP A 160 -20.38 -10.72 -18.10
C ASP A 160 -21.88 -10.84 -17.84
N GLU A 161 -22.29 -10.88 -16.57
CA GLU A 161 -23.69 -10.89 -16.20
C GLU A 161 -24.41 -9.62 -16.64
N ASP A 162 -23.75 -8.47 -16.47
CA ASP A 162 -24.28 -7.17 -16.88
C ASP A 162 -24.40 -7.09 -18.41
N GLU A 163 -23.41 -7.62 -19.13
CA GLU A 163 -23.41 -7.65 -20.60
C GLU A 163 -24.44 -8.63 -21.16
N ASP A 164 -24.61 -9.76 -20.50
CA ASP A 164 -25.54 -10.81 -20.93
C ASP A 164 -26.98 -10.51 -20.56
N THR A 165 -27.24 -9.48 -19.77
CA THR A 165 -28.61 -9.09 -19.43
C THR A 165 -29.27 -8.53 -20.69
N PRO A 166 -30.32 -9.19 -21.17
CA PRO A 166 -31.01 -8.70 -22.36
C PRO A 166 -31.59 -7.30 -22.07
N SER A 167 -31.18 -6.37 -22.84
CA SER A 167 -31.69 -5.01 -22.75
C SER A 167 -33.07 -4.91 -23.42
#